data_3319ae26900af0d478d5899f81996d3b
#
_entry.id   3319ae26900af0d478d5899f81996d3b
#
_cell.length_a   1.000
_cell.length_b   1.000
_cell.length_c   1.000
_cell.angle_alpha   90.00
_cell.angle_beta   90.00
_cell.angle_gamma   90.00
#
_symmetry.space_group_name_H-M   'P 1'
#
loop_
_entity.id
_entity.type
_entity.pdbx_description
1 polymer ?
#
loop_
_entity_poly.entity_id
_entity_poly.type
_entity_poly.pdbx_seq_one_letter_code
_entity_poly.pdbx_strand_id
1 'polypeptide(L)'
;MAAVAAAGELVIDHGEGAYVVDEQGRRFLDAAAGLWYCNVGHGRAELAEAAAVQMRRLASYSAFGDLATRPALDLAQRLSAMAPMADARIFLTSGGSDSVDTAVKLVRRYWAEVGEPARSLIVTREHAYHGMHLAGTSLAGIEANRAGHGDLDPAVVQVPWDDADALEAVLASRSDVAAFFCEPIIGAGGVYAPPEGYLSRVREICRTHGVLFVADEVICGYGRAGAMFASERWSLDPDVMLTAKGITSGYIPLGAVLVAGRVAAPFWTPGPEPVMWRHGYTYSAHATACAVALANLDVLEREGLVARVDLLQHQLAAALQPLATYDVVSEVRAGVGLLAAVDYTPEAKAVGVPARVLAGLRERGVLTRNLASGALQVSPSFVIDEADIALLGRAIGESLVAAGAVRPRVPASELLPDITSDEGVDSYDDRHYLEQRPPHY
;
A
#
# COMPACT_ATOMS: atom_id res chain seq x y z
N MET A 1 21.30 10.70 -8.71
CA MET A 1 21.34 11.29 -10.06
C MET A 1 22.66 11.02 -10.77
N ALA A 2 23.86 11.39 -10.22
CA ALA A 2 25.14 11.19 -10.92
C ALA A 2 25.43 9.72 -11.30
N ALA A 3 25.14 8.76 -10.44
CA ALA A 3 25.34 7.34 -10.74
C ALA A 3 24.41 6.84 -11.86
N VAL A 4 23.17 7.31 -11.91
CA VAL A 4 22.21 6.98 -12.98
C VAL A 4 22.66 7.59 -14.30
N ALA A 5 23.09 8.85 -14.27
CA ALA A 5 23.62 9.53 -15.47
C ALA A 5 24.85 8.83 -16.06
N ALA A 6 25.66 8.17 -15.21
CA ALA A 6 26.84 7.42 -15.66
C ALA A 6 26.53 6.00 -16.16
N ALA A 7 25.52 5.34 -15.58
CA ALA A 7 25.17 3.95 -15.89
C ALA A 7 24.10 3.82 -17.00
N GLY A 8 23.41 4.89 -17.32
CA GLY A 8 22.22 4.91 -18.17
C GLY A 8 20.96 4.46 -17.43
N GLU A 9 19.82 4.79 -17.99
CA GLU A 9 18.50 4.46 -17.46
C GLU A 9 17.98 3.14 -18.03
N LEU A 10 17.19 2.41 -17.26
CA LEU A 10 16.37 1.32 -17.78
C LEU A 10 15.05 1.93 -18.26
N VAL A 11 14.86 1.98 -19.56
CA VAL A 11 13.65 2.56 -20.17
C VAL A 11 12.62 1.46 -20.33
N ILE A 12 11.51 1.55 -19.60
CA ILE A 12 10.38 0.63 -19.71
C ILE A 12 9.47 1.13 -20.84
N ASP A 13 9.20 0.28 -21.80
CA ASP A 13 8.39 0.59 -23.00
C ASP A 13 6.90 0.24 -22.79
N HIS A 14 6.61 -0.98 -22.36
CA HIS A 14 5.24 -1.44 -22.14
C HIS A 14 5.13 -2.45 -21.01
N GLY A 15 3.89 -2.83 -20.66
CA GLY A 15 3.63 -3.83 -19.64
C GLY A 15 2.42 -4.69 -19.96
N GLU A 16 2.43 -5.94 -19.50
CA GLU A 16 1.36 -6.91 -19.65
C GLU A 16 1.25 -7.80 -18.40
N GLY A 17 0.06 -7.86 -17.80
CA GLY A 17 -0.16 -8.63 -16.58
C GLY A 17 0.77 -8.21 -15.44
N ALA A 18 1.55 -9.14 -14.91
CA ALA A 18 2.51 -8.90 -13.85
C ALA A 18 3.90 -8.45 -14.36
N TYR A 19 4.07 -8.21 -15.64
CA TYR A 19 5.36 -7.98 -16.28
C TYR A 19 5.44 -6.60 -16.94
N VAL A 20 6.67 -6.10 -17.02
CA VAL A 20 7.04 -4.94 -17.84
C VAL A 20 8.16 -5.33 -18.80
N VAL A 21 8.27 -4.63 -19.91
CA VAL A 21 9.24 -4.87 -20.98
C VAL A 21 9.98 -3.57 -21.25
N ASP A 22 11.31 -3.64 -21.41
CA ASP A 22 12.11 -2.48 -21.76
C ASP A 22 12.24 -2.28 -23.28
N GLU A 23 12.83 -1.18 -23.69
CA GLU A 23 13.08 -0.84 -25.12
C GLU A 23 13.92 -1.88 -25.88
N GLN A 24 14.68 -2.71 -25.17
CA GLN A 24 15.46 -3.80 -25.75
C GLN A 24 14.66 -5.13 -25.85
N GLY A 25 13.40 -5.12 -25.44
CA GLY A 25 12.53 -6.31 -25.43
C GLY A 25 12.80 -7.28 -24.27
N ARG A 26 13.57 -6.89 -23.26
CA ARG A 26 13.79 -7.70 -22.05
C ARG A 26 12.58 -7.62 -21.15
N ARG A 27 12.08 -8.79 -20.77
CA ARG A 27 10.88 -8.93 -19.92
C ARG A 27 11.29 -9.03 -18.45
N PHE A 28 10.60 -8.28 -17.58
CA PHE A 28 10.83 -8.28 -16.15
C PHE A 28 9.53 -8.52 -15.38
N LEU A 29 9.57 -9.41 -14.41
CA LEU A 29 8.50 -9.55 -13.42
C LEU A 29 8.51 -8.33 -12.50
N ASP A 30 7.40 -7.60 -12.45
CA ASP A 30 7.24 -6.40 -11.61
C ASP A 30 6.84 -6.81 -10.18
N ALA A 31 7.86 -7.04 -9.34
CA ALA A 31 7.67 -7.43 -7.95
C ALA A 31 7.31 -6.26 -7.01
N ALA A 32 7.14 -5.05 -7.55
CA ALA A 32 6.75 -3.85 -6.81
C ALA A 32 5.36 -3.32 -7.21
N ALA A 33 4.69 -3.93 -8.21
CA ALA A 33 3.46 -3.40 -8.84
C ALA A 33 3.60 -1.91 -9.15
N GLY A 34 4.66 -1.54 -9.89
CA GLY A 34 5.13 -0.17 -10.05
C GLY A 34 5.59 0.41 -8.71
N LEU A 35 4.72 1.13 -8.03
CA LEU A 35 4.90 1.63 -6.65
C LEU A 35 3.65 1.30 -5.82
N TRP A 36 3.32 0.01 -5.69
CA TRP A 36 2.10 -0.52 -5.02
C TRP A 36 0.78 -0.11 -5.69
N TYR A 37 0.80 0.37 -6.94
CA TYR A 37 -0.43 0.82 -7.58
C TYR A 37 -1.02 -0.17 -8.59
N CYS A 38 -0.22 -0.97 -9.28
CA CYS A 38 -0.66 -1.82 -10.38
C CYS A 38 -1.36 -3.09 -9.86
N ASN A 39 -2.55 -2.93 -9.28
CA ASN A 39 -3.29 -4.04 -8.66
C ASN A 39 -3.85 -5.01 -9.70
N VAL A 40 -4.49 -4.49 -10.77
CA VAL A 40 -5.13 -5.29 -11.82
C VAL A 40 -4.18 -5.75 -12.93
N GLY A 41 -2.88 -5.43 -12.81
CA GLY A 41 -1.88 -5.71 -13.85
C GLY A 41 -1.77 -4.62 -14.92
N HIS A 42 -0.69 -4.73 -15.68
CA HIS A 42 -0.39 -3.82 -16.79
C HIS A 42 -1.16 -4.20 -18.05
N GLY A 43 -1.31 -3.26 -19.01
CA GLY A 43 -1.81 -3.55 -20.37
C GLY A 43 -3.32 -3.78 -20.46
N ARG A 44 -4.14 -3.38 -19.48
CA ARG A 44 -5.59 -3.53 -19.52
C ARG A 44 -6.24 -2.62 -20.56
N ALA A 45 -6.64 -3.20 -21.68
CA ALA A 45 -7.28 -2.46 -22.77
C ALA A 45 -8.59 -1.79 -22.35
N GLU A 46 -9.35 -2.40 -21.45
CA GLU A 46 -10.63 -1.86 -20.96
C GLU A 46 -10.46 -0.56 -20.15
N LEU A 47 -9.38 -0.40 -19.38
CA LEU A 47 -9.07 0.85 -18.68
C LEU A 47 -8.62 1.94 -19.66
N ALA A 48 -7.80 1.57 -20.65
CA ALA A 48 -7.39 2.48 -21.72
C ALA A 48 -8.59 2.96 -22.56
N GLU A 49 -9.54 2.06 -22.88
CA GLU A 49 -10.76 2.44 -23.62
C GLU A 49 -11.69 3.32 -22.77
N ALA A 50 -11.84 3.05 -21.47
CA ALA A 50 -12.60 3.92 -20.57
C ALA A 50 -12.04 5.36 -20.58
N ALA A 51 -10.71 5.50 -20.54
CA ALA A 51 -10.04 6.79 -20.68
C ALA A 51 -10.34 7.43 -22.04
N ALA A 52 -10.15 6.69 -23.16
CA ALA A 52 -10.33 7.19 -24.50
C ALA A 52 -11.78 7.63 -24.77
N VAL A 53 -12.76 6.86 -24.33
CA VAL A 53 -14.20 7.19 -24.46
C VAL A 53 -14.51 8.48 -23.71
N GLN A 54 -14.07 8.57 -22.44
CA GLN A 54 -14.35 9.75 -21.62
C GLN A 54 -13.61 10.99 -22.15
N MET A 55 -12.37 10.87 -22.60
CA MET A 55 -11.61 11.98 -23.20
C MET A 55 -12.27 12.52 -24.46
N ARG A 56 -12.80 11.65 -25.33
CA ARG A 56 -13.54 12.06 -26.53
C ARG A 56 -14.84 12.81 -26.18
N ARG A 57 -15.50 12.45 -25.08
CA ARG A 57 -16.73 13.11 -24.62
C ARG A 57 -16.45 14.42 -23.89
N LEU A 58 -15.63 14.38 -22.87
CA LEU A 58 -15.21 15.51 -22.03
C LEU A 58 -14.03 15.05 -21.18
N ALA A 59 -12.83 15.51 -21.49
CA ALA A 59 -11.62 15.09 -20.78
C ALA A 59 -11.64 15.49 -19.30
N SER A 60 -11.99 16.77 -19.02
CA SER A 60 -12.08 17.33 -17.67
C SER A 60 -13.00 18.55 -17.67
N TYR A 61 -13.55 18.88 -16.52
CA TYR A 61 -14.22 20.15 -16.25
C TYR A 61 -14.11 20.53 -14.78
N SER A 62 -14.39 21.81 -14.48
CA SER A 62 -14.39 22.32 -13.11
C SER A 62 -15.37 21.56 -12.23
N ALA A 63 -14.95 21.26 -10.99
CA ALA A 63 -15.80 20.71 -9.94
C ALA A 63 -16.03 21.73 -8.79
N PHE A 64 -15.89 23.02 -9.08
CA PHE A 64 -16.12 24.07 -8.10
C PHE A 64 -17.54 24.66 -8.23
N GLY A 65 -18.08 25.10 -7.08
CA GLY A 65 -19.42 25.65 -6.98
C GLY A 65 -20.49 24.57 -7.18
N ASP A 66 -21.40 24.80 -8.12
CA ASP A 66 -22.51 23.93 -8.50
C ASP A 66 -22.19 23.01 -9.70
N LEU A 67 -20.93 23.00 -10.14
CA LEU A 67 -20.49 22.22 -11.29
C LEU A 67 -20.00 20.84 -10.87
N ALA A 68 -20.39 19.82 -11.65
CA ALA A 68 -19.92 18.45 -11.50
C ALA A 68 -19.92 17.71 -12.85
N THR A 69 -19.17 16.64 -12.96
CA THR A 69 -19.23 15.72 -14.09
C THR A 69 -19.88 14.40 -13.71
N ARG A 70 -20.55 13.72 -14.63
CA ARG A 70 -21.22 12.45 -14.33
C ARG A 70 -20.25 11.41 -13.77
N PRO A 71 -19.05 11.14 -14.35
CA PRO A 71 -18.12 10.18 -13.79
C PRO A 71 -17.66 10.50 -12.37
N ALA A 72 -17.53 11.79 -12.02
CA ALA A 72 -17.15 12.20 -10.67
C ALA A 72 -18.25 11.90 -9.65
N LEU A 73 -19.51 12.16 -9.99
CA LEU A 73 -20.66 11.84 -9.14
C LEU A 73 -20.83 10.32 -8.96
N ASP A 74 -20.72 9.56 -10.04
CA ASP A 74 -20.87 8.10 -10.02
C ASP A 74 -19.75 7.45 -9.19
N LEU A 75 -18.50 7.92 -9.33
CA LEU A 75 -17.38 7.45 -8.52
C LEU A 75 -17.56 7.83 -7.05
N ALA A 76 -17.97 9.07 -6.75
CA ALA A 76 -18.20 9.49 -5.37
C ALA A 76 -19.31 8.64 -4.70
N GLN A 77 -20.39 8.35 -5.43
CA GLN A 77 -21.45 7.46 -4.96
C GLN A 77 -20.93 6.03 -4.71
N ARG A 78 -20.14 5.48 -5.65
CA ARG A 78 -19.55 4.14 -5.52
C ARG A 78 -18.63 4.04 -4.30
N LEU A 79 -17.70 5.00 -4.15
CA LEU A 79 -16.79 5.05 -3.02
C LEU A 79 -17.51 5.25 -1.68
N SER A 80 -18.55 6.08 -1.65
CA SER A 80 -19.37 6.26 -0.44
C SER A 80 -20.08 4.97 -0.02
N ALA A 81 -20.60 4.21 -1.00
CA ALA A 81 -21.26 2.93 -0.73
C ALA A 81 -20.29 1.82 -0.27
N MET A 82 -19.01 1.90 -0.66
CA MET A 82 -17.95 0.95 -0.29
C MET A 82 -17.20 1.35 0.99
N ALA A 83 -17.37 2.60 1.46
CA ALA A 83 -16.59 3.14 2.58
C ALA A 83 -16.86 2.39 3.89
N PRO A 84 -15.82 2.03 4.67
CA PRO A 84 -15.96 1.35 5.96
C PRO A 84 -16.37 2.33 7.09
N MET A 85 -17.13 3.35 6.78
CA MET A 85 -17.66 4.37 7.67
C MET A 85 -19.04 4.83 7.21
N ALA A 86 -19.91 5.23 8.14
CA ALA A 86 -21.27 5.66 7.83
C ALA A 86 -21.32 7.03 7.12
N ASP A 87 -22.24 7.15 6.13
CA ASP A 87 -22.57 8.39 5.44
C ASP A 87 -21.37 9.14 4.85
N ALA A 88 -20.40 8.41 4.34
CA ALA A 88 -19.14 8.96 3.84
C ALA A 88 -19.36 10.02 2.76
N ARG A 89 -18.64 11.16 2.88
CA ARG A 89 -18.52 12.18 1.85
C ARG A 89 -17.16 12.07 1.19
N ILE A 90 -17.14 12.22 -0.12
CA ILE A 90 -15.94 11.95 -0.92
C ILE A 90 -15.39 13.26 -1.47
N PHE A 91 -14.10 13.51 -1.24
CA PHE A 91 -13.34 14.56 -1.87
C PHE A 91 -12.29 13.93 -2.79
N LEU A 92 -12.40 14.17 -4.10
CA LEU A 92 -11.50 13.59 -5.10
C LEU A 92 -10.27 14.48 -5.32
N THR A 93 -9.09 13.89 -5.23
CA THR A 93 -7.78 14.55 -5.36
C THR A 93 -7.02 14.01 -6.58
N SER A 94 -5.79 14.48 -6.83
CA SER A 94 -4.96 13.98 -7.94
C SER A 94 -3.97 12.89 -7.51
N GLY A 95 -3.91 12.56 -6.21
CA GLY A 95 -3.00 11.53 -5.70
C GLY A 95 -2.92 11.51 -4.18
N GLY A 96 -2.07 10.61 -3.64
CA GLY A 96 -1.96 10.39 -2.20
C GLY A 96 -1.44 11.60 -1.42
N SER A 97 -0.45 12.33 -1.94
CA SER A 97 0.07 13.52 -1.28
C SER A 97 -0.97 14.62 -1.17
N ASP A 98 -1.79 14.81 -2.23
CA ASP A 98 -2.93 15.73 -2.19
C ASP A 98 -3.96 15.29 -1.13
N SER A 99 -4.23 13.98 -1.05
CA SER A 99 -5.18 13.42 -0.06
C SER A 99 -4.72 13.68 1.36
N VAL A 100 -3.43 13.53 1.65
CA VAL A 100 -2.84 13.79 2.97
C VAL A 100 -2.94 15.28 3.33
N ASP A 101 -2.50 16.18 2.45
CA ASP A 101 -2.57 17.63 2.69
C ASP A 101 -4.02 18.11 2.86
N THR A 102 -4.95 17.51 2.08
CA THR A 102 -6.39 17.74 2.23
C THR A 102 -6.87 17.33 3.62
N ALA A 103 -6.48 16.14 4.10
CA ALA A 103 -6.90 15.65 5.41
C ALA A 103 -6.33 16.48 6.56
N VAL A 104 -5.06 16.87 6.50
CA VAL A 104 -4.45 17.77 7.52
C VAL A 104 -5.22 19.07 7.63
N LYS A 105 -5.57 19.68 6.50
CA LYS A 105 -6.39 20.90 6.48
C LYS A 105 -7.82 20.65 6.96
N LEU A 106 -8.42 19.51 6.57
CA LEU A 106 -9.78 19.15 6.96
C LEU A 106 -9.91 18.97 8.48
N VAL A 107 -9.03 18.17 9.09
CA VAL A 107 -9.12 17.90 10.54
C VAL A 107 -8.96 19.16 11.38
N ARG A 108 -8.02 20.03 11.00
CA ARG A 108 -7.85 21.34 11.66
C ARG A 108 -9.07 22.25 11.47
N ARG A 109 -9.62 22.28 10.25
CA ARG A 109 -10.83 23.06 9.96
C ARG A 109 -12.05 22.52 10.69
N TYR A 110 -12.20 21.20 10.78
CA TYR A 110 -13.27 20.56 11.55
C TYR A 110 -13.28 21.03 13.00
N TRP A 111 -12.12 21.00 13.68
CA TRP A 111 -12.04 21.43 15.08
C TRP A 111 -12.34 22.91 15.27
N ALA A 112 -11.96 23.75 14.33
CA ALA A 112 -12.33 25.16 14.34
C ALA A 112 -13.84 25.34 14.21
N GLU A 113 -14.52 24.56 13.36
CA GLU A 113 -15.97 24.66 13.15
C GLU A 113 -16.79 24.15 14.34
N VAL A 114 -16.29 23.17 15.06
CA VAL A 114 -16.96 22.67 16.28
C VAL A 114 -16.57 23.42 17.54
N GLY A 115 -15.84 24.54 17.41
CA GLY A 115 -15.53 25.46 18.52
C GLY A 115 -14.25 25.09 19.30
N GLU A 116 -13.43 24.20 18.81
CA GLU A 116 -12.17 23.77 19.45
C GLU A 116 -10.93 24.09 18.58
N PRO A 117 -10.70 25.36 18.16
CA PRO A 117 -9.64 25.74 17.22
C PRO A 117 -8.22 25.49 17.76
N ALA A 118 -8.06 25.29 19.05
CA ALA A 118 -6.77 24.92 19.66
C ALA A 118 -6.32 23.51 19.29
N ARG A 119 -7.23 22.62 18.88
CA ARG A 119 -6.91 21.28 18.41
C ARG A 119 -6.33 21.33 17.00
N SER A 120 -5.01 21.35 16.91
CA SER A 120 -4.28 21.47 15.64
C SER A 120 -3.10 20.50 15.51
N LEU A 121 -2.68 19.89 16.63
CA LEU A 121 -1.56 18.95 16.67
C LEU A 121 -1.97 17.61 16.04
N ILE A 122 -1.09 17.06 15.22
CA ILE A 122 -1.27 15.74 14.60
C ILE A 122 -0.25 14.77 15.17
N VAL A 123 -0.73 13.60 15.57
CA VAL A 123 0.12 12.49 15.97
C VAL A 123 0.29 11.55 14.78
N THR A 124 1.51 11.10 14.55
CA THR A 124 1.87 10.11 13.51
C THR A 124 2.82 9.06 14.11
N ARG A 125 3.24 8.09 13.33
CA ARG A 125 4.11 7.00 13.79
C ARG A 125 5.52 7.10 13.24
N GLU A 126 6.48 6.56 13.98
CA GLU A 126 7.79 6.22 13.44
C GLU A 126 7.64 5.34 12.19
N HIS A 127 8.56 5.43 11.26
CA HIS A 127 8.56 4.75 9.97
C HIS A 127 7.40 5.10 9.02
N ALA A 128 6.44 5.95 9.42
CA ALA A 128 5.31 6.31 8.57
C ALA A 128 5.73 7.09 7.31
N TYR A 129 4.96 6.88 6.24
CA TYR A 129 5.09 7.63 4.98
C TYR A 129 3.73 8.18 4.55
N HIS A 130 3.61 9.50 4.49
CA HIS A 130 2.36 10.18 4.16
C HIS A 130 2.48 11.12 2.93
N GLY A 131 3.32 10.75 1.95
CA GLY A 131 3.53 11.57 0.76
C GLY A 131 4.65 12.61 0.92
N MET A 132 4.79 13.47 -0.13
CA MET A 132 5.95 14.37 -0.27
C MET A 132 5.54 15.84 -0.42
N HIS A 133 4.27 16.21 -0.25
CA HIS A 133 3.89 17.60 -0.03
C HIS A 133 4.31 18.02 1.39
N LEU A 134 4.28 19.31 1.68
CA LEU A 134 4.85 19.84 2.93
C LEU A 134 4.21 19.21 4.18
N ALA A 135 2.89 19.03 4.20
CA ALA A 135 2.23 18.36 5.31
C ALA A 135 2.64 16.88 5.40
N GLY A 136 2.62 16.13 4.30
CA GLY A 136 3.07 14.74 4.27
C GLY A 136 4.53 14.57 4.70
N THR A 137 5.43 15.48 4.29
CA THR A 137 6.83 15.53 4.73
C THR A 137 6.93 15.78 6.23
N SER A 138 6.09 16.67 6.77
CA SER A 138 6.03 16.96 8.21
C SER A 138 5.58 15.74 9.03
N LEU A 139 4.63 14.96 8.49
CA LEU A 139 4.11 13.74 9.11
C LEU A 139 5.05 12.53 8.98
N ALA A 140 6.03 12.57 8.07
CA ALA A 140 6.89 11.41 7.78
C ALA A 140 7.67 10.95 9.02
N GLY A 141 7.59 9.65 9.32
CA GLY A 141 8.42 8.97 10.32
C GLY A 141 9.76 8.48 9.76
N ILE A 142 10.05 8.77 8.49
CA ILE A 142 11.29 8.44 7.79
C ILE A 142 12.17 9.69 7.79
N GLU A 143 13.22 9.70 8.62
CA GLU A 143 14.09 10.88 8.78
C GLU A 143 14.69 11.39 7.46
N ALA A 144 15.11 10.48 6.57
CA ALA A 144 15.67 10.85 5.27
C ALA A 144 14.70 11.65 4.38
N ASN A 145 13.38 11.49 4.58
CA ASN A 145 12.36 12.24 3.85
C ASN A 145 12.14 13.66 4.42
N ARG A 146 12.58 13.90 5.64
CA ARG A 146 12.45 15.20 6.35
C ARG A 146 13.70 16.06 6.20
N ALA A 147 14.84 15.42 6.07
CA ALA A 147 16.14 16.09 6.06
C ALA A 147 16.28 17.08 4.88
N GLY A 148 16.77 18.27 5.15
CA GLY A 148 17.13 19.27 4.14
C GLY A 148 15.96 20.11 3.60
N HIS A 149 14.73 19.97 4.17
CA HIS A 149 13.55 20.72 3.72
C HIS A 149 13.21 21.97 4.56
N GLY A 150 14.11 22.39 5.43
CA GLY A 150 13.91 23.56 6.32
C GLY A 150 12.96 23.24 7.48
N ASP A 151 12.29 24.28 7.98
CA ASP A 151 11.34 24.17 9.08
C ASP A 151 10.07 23.46 8.59
N LEU A 152 9.77 22.31 9.21
CA LEU A 152 8.54 21.56 9.00
C LEU A 152 7.47 22.00 10.00
N ASP A 153 6.22 21.55 9.83
CA ASP A 153 5.10 21.88 10.73
C ASP A 153 5.44 21.44 12.16
N PRO A 154 5.56 22.37 13.13
CA PRO A 154 5.88 22.05 14.52
C PRO A 154 4.71 21.38 15.27
N ALA A 155 3.49 21.43 14.71
CA ALA A 155 2.31 20.80 15.29
C ALA A 155 2.19 19.32 14.85
N VAL A 156 3.32 18.59 14.88
CA VAL A 156 3.40 17.15 14.62
C VAL A 156 4.21 16.47 15.71
N VAL A 157 3.68 15.37 16.24
CA VAL A 157 4.35 14.52 17.24
C VAL A 157 4.39 13.09 16.69
N GLN A 158 5.54 12.42 16.84
CA GLN A 158 5.70 11.01 16.49
C GLN A 158 5.66 10.13 17.73
N VAL A 159 5.05 8.96 17.60
CA VAL A 159 5.06 7.89 18.60
C VAL A 159 5.67 6.61 18.00
N PRO A 160 6.18 5.67 18.78
CA PRO A 160 6.60 4.36 18.31
C PRO A 160 5.48 3.71 17.48
N TRP A 161 5.86 2.99 16.43
CA TRP A 161 4.91 2.52 15.43
C TRP A 161 4.02 1.36 15.93
N ASP A 162 4.44 0.65 16.96
CA ASP A 162 3.87 -0.57 17.52
C ASP A 162 3.45 -0.46 19.00
N ASP A 163 3.59 0.74 19.59
CA ASP A 163 3.28 0.99 21.01
C ASP A 163 2.01 1.85 21.15
N ALA A 164 0.89 1.21 21.47
CA ALA A 164 -0.38 1.89 21.69
C ALA A 164 -0.41 2.69 23.00
N ASP A 165 0.34 2.28 24.01
CA ASP A 165 0.38 2.98 25.30
C ASP A 165 1.14 4.30 25.18
N ALA A 166 2.14 4.37 24.30
CA ALA A 166 2.80 5.62 23.95
C ALA A 166 1.83 6.63 23.32
N LEU A 167 0.92 6.17 22.42
CA LEU A 167 -0.14 7.02 21.89
C LEU A 167 -1.07 7.50 23.01
N GLU A 168 -1.53 6.60 23.89
CA GLU A 168 -2.42 6.94 25.00
C GLU A 168 -1.79 7.98 25.93
N ALA A 169 -0.50 7.85 26.26
CA ALA A 169 0.23 8.80 27.08
C ALA A 169 0.27 10.21 26.45
N VAL A 170 0.48 10.30 25.13
CA VAL A 170 0.41 11.59 24.41
C VAL A 170 -0.99 12.18 24.50
N LEU A 171 -2.04 11.40 24.19
CA LEU A 171 -3.42 11.91 24.17
C LEU A 171 -3.92 12.27 25.57
N ALA A 172 -3.51 11.54 26.61
CA ALA A 172 -3.87 11.84 28.00
C ALA A 172 -3.20 13.11 28.52
N SER A 173 -2.00 13.44 28.05
CA SER A 173 -1.24 14.61 28.51
C SER A 173 -1.55 15.91 27.77
N ARG A 174 -2.33 15.86 26.67
CA ARG A 174 -2.57 16.99 25.73
C ARG A 174 -4.03 17.13 25.37
N SER A 175 -4.51 18.38 25.33
CA SER A 175 -5.87 18.71 24.89
C SER A 175 -5.92 19.31 23.47
N ASP A 176 -4.77 19.54 22.83
CA ASP A 176 -4.62 20.20 21.54
C ASP A 176 -4.47 19.24 20.35
N VAL A 177 -4.63 17.92 20.57
CA VAL A 177 -4.51 16.92 19.53
C VAL A 177 -5.74 16.93 18.64
N ALA A 178 -5.54 17.11 17.32
CA ALA A 178 -6.59 17.10 16.31
C ALA A 178 -6.85 15.69 15.79
N ALA A 179 -5.79 14.97 15.42
CA ALA A 179 -5.91 13.65 14.79
C ALA A 179 -4.68 12.77 15.02
N PHE A 180 -4.90 11.46 14.91
CA PHE A 180 -3.86 10.45 14.76
C PHE A 180 -3.89 9.89 13.34
N PHE A 181 -2.78 10.03 12.58
CA PHE A 181 -2.62 9.49 11.23
C PHE A 181 -1.94 8.14 11.28
N CYS A 182 -2.54 7.13 10.63
CA CYS A 182 -2.13 5.75 10.74
C CYS A 182 -2.26 5.02 9.40
N GLU A 183 -1.15 4.56 8.82
CA GLU A 183 -1.20 3.51 7.78
C GLU A 183 -1.59 2.19 8.48
N PRO A 184 -2.64 1.45 8.09
CA PRO A 184 -2.94 0.15 8.70
C PRO A 184 -1.77 -0.83 8.64
N ILE A 185 -1.04 -0.85 7.52
CA ILE A 185 0.27 -1.48 7.36
C ILE A 185 1.22 -0.38 6.91
N ILE A 186 2.29 -0.15 7.65
CA ILE A 186 3.33 0.80 7.22
C ILE A 186 3.98 0.23 5.96
N GLY A 187 3.86 0.93 4.84
CA GLY A 187 4.35 0.45 3.56
C GLY A 187 5.80 0.87 3.29
N ALA A 188 6.01 2.11 2.88
CA ALA A 188 7.30 2.64 2.41
C ALA A 188 8.39 2.65 3.48
N GLY A 189 8.04 2.70 4.76
CA GLY A 189 8.97 2.63 5.89
C GLY A 189 9.66 1.29 6.04
N GLY A 190 9.04 0.17 5.57
CA GLY A 190 9.66 -1.14 5.72
C GLY A 190 8.74 -2.34 5.60
N VAL A 191 7.47 -2.15 5.25
CA VAL A 191 6.41 -3.17 5.31
C VAL A 191 6.28 -3.74 6.73
N TYR A 192 5.78 -2.90 7.65
CA TYR A 192 5.50 -3.32 9.02
C TYR A 192 4.00 -3.56 9.20
N ALA A 193 3.62 -4.82 9.35
CA ALA A 193 2.26 -5.20 9.74
C ALA A 193 2.02 -4.84 11.21
N PRO A 194 0.80 -4.40 11.58
CA PRO A 194 0.51 -4.04 12.95
C PRO A 194 0.61 -5.26 13.88
N PRO A 195 1.13 -5.10 15.11
CA PRO A 195 1.00 -6.14 16.13
C PRO A 195 -0.46 -6.53 16.36
N GLU A 196 -0.69 -7.75 16.86
CA GLU A 196 -2.03 -8.22 17.16
C GLU A 196 -2.73 -7.28 18.16
N GLY A 197 -3.96 -6.89 17.85
CA GLY A 197 -4.78 -5.99 18.67
C GLY A 197 -4.37 -4.50 18.62
N TYR A 198 -3.23 -4.14 18.04
CA TYR A 198 -2.73 -2.76 18.03
C TYR A 198 -3.72 -1.78 17.40
N LEU A 199 -4.20 -2.06 16.19
CA LEU A 199 -5.09 -1.14 15.47
C LEU A 199 -6.43 -0.93 16.20
N SER A 200 -7.01 -1.98 16.75
CA SER A 200 -8.24 -1.87 17.56
C SER A 200 -7.99 -1.04 18.82
N ARG A 201 -6.84 -1.22 19.48
CA ARG A 201 -6.46 -0.48 20.67
C ARG A 201 -6.27 1.00 20.37
N VAL A 202 -5.50 1.38 19.35
CA VAL A 202 -5.28 2.80 19.00
C VAL A 202 -6.58 3.47 18.53
N ARG A 203 -7.46 2.73 17.84
CA ARG A 203 -8.79 3.26 17.48
C ARG A 203 -9.63 3.58 18.71
N GLU A 204 -9.63 2.68 19.71
CA GLU A 204 -10.36 2.91 20.96
C GLU A 204 -9.76 4.06 21.79
N ILE A 205 -8.45 4.18 21.84
CA ILE A 205 -7.75 5.31 22.47
C ILE A 205 -8.19 6.61 21.80
N CYS A 206 -8.21 6.70 20.48
CA CYS A 206 -8.67 7.89 19.77
C CYS A 206 -10.13 8.24 20.12
N ARG A 207 -11.02 7.22 20.21
CA ARG A 207 -12.43 7.44 20.64
C ARG A 207 -12.52 7.99 22.05
N THR A 208 -11.81 7.39 22.98
CA THR A 208 -11.82 7.77 24.42
C THR A 208 -11.38 9.21 24.61
N HIS A 209 -10.37 9.65 23.88
CA HIS A 209 -9.84 11.03 23.96
C HIS A 209 -10.51 12.00 22.98
N GLY A 210 -11.50 11.55 22.21
CA GLY A 210 -12.19 12.37 21.22
C GLY A 210 -11.24 12.91 20.14
N VAL A 211 -10.22 12.17 19.75
CA VAL A 211 -9.26 12.50 18.70
C VAL A 211 -9.67 11.83 17.40
N LEU A 212 -9.59 12.53 16.26
CA LEU A 212 -9.94 11.96 14.97
C LEU A 212 -8.92 10.89 14.54
N PHE A 213 -9.41 9.72 14.10
CA PHE A 213 -8.61 8.66 13.55
C PHE A 213 -8.59 8.77 12.03
N VAL A 214 -7.41 9.02 11.45
CA VAL A 214 -7.21 9.12 10.00
C VAL A 214 -6.47 7.88 9.51
N ALA A 215 -7.17 7.03 8.75
CA ALA A 215 -6.58 5.85 8.13
C ALA A 215 -5.94 6.23 6.79
N ASP A 216 -4.62 6.10 6.67
CA ASP A 216 -3.94 6.25 5.40
C ASP A 216 -3.90 4.91 4.65
N GLU A 217 -4.85 4.73 3.77
CA GLU A 217 -5.00 3.55 2.93
C GLU A 217 -4.49 3.74 1.50
N VAL A 218 -3.61 4.71 1.30
CA VAL A 218 -3.01 4.98 -0.02
C VAL A 218 -2.28 3.75 -0.57
N ILE A 219 -1.63 2.95 0.28
CA ILE A 219 -1.02 1.66 -0.10
C ILE A 219 -1.97 0.50 0.16
N CYS A 220 -2.62 0.47 1.32
CA CYS A 220 -3.35 -0.70 1.82
C CYS A 220 -4.70 -0.94 1.13
N GLY A 221 -5.30 0.12 0.57
CA GLY A 221 -6.61 0.06 -0.04
C GLY A 221 -6.68 -0.69 -1.37
N TYR A 222 -7.91 -0.88 -1.82
CA TYR A 222 -8.26 -1.55 -3.08
C TYR A 222 -7.70 -2.96 -3.22
N GLY A 223 -7.77 -3.73 -2.12
CA GLY A 223 -7.43 -5.15 -2.10
C GLY A 223 -6.02 -5.48 -1.61
N ARG A 224 -5.10 -4.53 -1.55
CA ARG A 224 -3.67 -4.80 -1.24
C ARG A 224 -3.47 -5.51 0.09
N ALA A 225 -4.28 -5.21 1.10
CA ALA A 225 -4.24 -5.83 2.42
C ALA A 225 -5.16 -7.06 2.57
N GLY A 226 -5.74 -7.60 1.48
CA GLY A 226 -6.63 -8.78 1.51
C GLY A 226 -8.10 -8.45 1.78
N ALA A 227 -8.47 -7.18 1.89
CA ALA A 227 -9.84 -6.66 1.92
C ALA A 227 -9.90 -5.44 1.01
N MET A 228 -11.10 -4.99 0.60
CA MET A 228 -11.22 -3.80 -0.25
C MET A 228 -10.51 -2.60 0.41
N PHE A 229 -10.74 -2.42 1.70
CA PHE A 229 -9.99 -1.50 2.54
C PHE A 229 -9.42 -2.23 3.77
N ALA A 230 -8.20 -1.90 4.16
CA ALA A 230 -7.59 -2.46 5.36
C ALA A 230 -8.41 -2.16 6.63
N SER A 231 -9.11 -1.02 6.66
CA SER A 231 -10.03 -0.65 7.73
C SER A 231 -11.16 -1.66 7.93
N GLU A 232 -11.61 -2.36 6.87
CA GLU A 232 -12.59 -3.45 6.97
C GLU A 232 -11.98 -4.67 7.67
N ARG A 233 -10.75 -5.04 7.29
CA ARG A 233 -10.03 -6.19 7.86
C ARG A 233 -9.91 -6.10 9.38
N TRP A 234 -9.73 -4.90 9.92
CA TRP A 234 -9.57 -4.64 11.35
C TRP A 234 -10.73 -3.90 12.01
N SER A 235 -11.86 -3.71 11.31
CA SER A 235 -13.07 -3.05 11.81
C SER A 235 -12.81 -1.68 12.44
N LEU A 236 -12.04 -0.83 11.77
CA LEU A 236 -11.53 0.42 12.35
C LEU A 236 -12.54 1.55 12.38
N ASP A 237 -13.54 1.61 11.49
CA ASP A 237 -14.50 2.74 11.35
C ASP A 237 -13.79 4.11 11.45
N PRO A 238 -12.91 4.47 10.50
CA PRO A 238 -12.12 5.69 10.59
C PRO A 238 -12.99 6.95 10.49
N ASP A 239 -12.51 8.07 11.03
CA ASP A 239 -13.13 9.38 10.88
C ASP A 239 -12.85 9.98 9.50
N VAL A 240 -11.63 9.72 8.99
CA VAL A 240 -11.19 10.08 7.65
C VAL A 240 -10.35 8.93 7.09
N MET A 241 -10.53 8.60 5.81
CA MET A 241 -9.71 7.62 5.12
C MET A 241 -9.12 8.21 3.84
N LEU A 242 -7.83 8.00 3.63
CA LEU A 242 -7.08 8.50 2.48
C LEU A 242 -6.83 7.36 1.51
N THR A 243 -7.07 7.59 0.22
CA THR A 243 -6.84 6.60 -0.82
C THR A 243 -6.19 7.21 -2.07
N ALA A 244 -5.46 6.38 -2.81
CA ALA A 244 -4.90 6.68 -4.12
C ALA A 244 -4.46 5.36 -4.79
N LYS A 245 -3.40 5.37 -5.58
CA LYS A 245 -2.72 4.18 -6.15
C LYS A 245 -3.68 3.16 -6.76
N GLY A 246 -4.09 2.16 -5.98
CA GLY A 246 -5.00 1.09 -6.40
C GLY A 246 -6.36 1.57 -6.91
N ILE A 247 -6.78 2.80 -6.63
CA ILE A 247 -8.06 3.36 -7.13
C ILE A 247 -8.16 3.34 -8.66
N THR A 248 -7.03 3.51 -9.35
CA THR A 248 -6.93 3.46 -10.82
C THR A 248 -5.92 2.42 -11.30
N SER A 249 -5.35 1.63 -10.39
CA SER A 249 -4.22 0.73 -10.67
C SER A 249 -3.07 1.40 -11.42
N GLY A 250 -2.89 2.73 -11.23
CA GLY A 250 -1.80 3.50 -11.82
C GLY A 250 -2.02 3.93 -13.27
N TYR A 251 -3.16 3.61 -13.88
CA TYR A 251 -3.46 3.99 -15.28
C TYR A 251 -3.61 5.50 -15.45
N ILE A 252 -4.07 6.19 -14.40
CA ILE A 252 -4.17 7.65 -14.40
C ILE A 252 -4.06 8.15 -12.94
N PRO A 253 -3.43 9.31 -12.68
CA PRO A 253 -3.35 9.88 -11.34
C PRO A 253 -4.74 10.21 -10.77
N LEU A 254 -5.04 9.68 -9.58
CA LEU A 254 -6.25 9.99 -8.81
C LEU A 254 -6.01 9.62 -7.35
N GLY A 255 -6.65 10.36 -6.45
CA GLY A 255 -6.78 10.04 -5.05
C GLY A 255 -8.16 10.42 -4.53
N ALA A 256 -8.46 10.02 -3.31
CA ALA A 256 -9.69 10.40 -2.66
C ALA A 256 -9.49 10.50 -1.14
N VAL A 257 -10.23 11.43 -0.52
CA VAL A 257 -10.43 11.54 0.92
C VAL A 257 -11.89 11.17 1.20
N LEU A 258 -12.08 10.10 1.96
CA LEU A 258 -13.39 9.65 2.41
C LEU A 258 -13.58 10.16 3.83
N VAL A 259 -14.64 10.91 4.06
CA VAL A 259 -14.90 11.62 5.32
C VAL A 259 -16.17 11.07 5.93
N ALA A 260 -16.11 10.50 7.13
CA ALA A 260 -17.29 9.99 7.84
C ALA A 260 -18.36 11.09 8.02
N GLY A 261 -19.64 10.72 7.93
CA GLY A 261 -20.76 11.65 8.03
C GLY A 261 -20.68 12.54 9.26
N ARG A 262 -20.23 11.99 10.42
CA ARG A 262 -20.03 12.76 11.67
C ARG A 262 -19.01 13.89 11.56
N VAL A 263 -17.95 13.70 10.75
CA VAL A 263 -16.92 14.73 10.52
C VAL A 263 -17.35 15.70 9.42
N ALA A 264 -18.08 15.22 8.43
CA ALA A 264 -18.61 16.05 7.36
C ALA A 264 -19.77 16.96 7.81
N ALA A 265 -20.52 16.60 8.85
CA ALA A 265 -21.75 17.25 9.27
C ALA A 265 -21.64 18.78 9.43
N PRO A 266 -20.61 19.38 10.06
CA PRO A 266 -20.50 20.83 10.19
C PRO A 266 -20.48 21.57 8.84
N PHE A 267 -19.97 20.93 7.78
CA PHE A 267 -19.86 21.50 6.42
C PHE A 267 -21.10 21.28 5.56
N TRP A 268 -22.02 20.37 5.98
CA TRP A 268 -23.24 20.02 5.25
C TRP A 268 -24.52 20.42 5.94
N THR A 269 -24.45 20.90 7.19
CA THR A 269 -25.64 21.32 7.92
C THR A 269 -26.08 22.70 7.42
N PRO A 270 -27.32 22.85 6.90
CA PRO A 270 -27.85 24.14 6.52
C PRO A 270 -27.92 25.09 7.72
N GLY A 271 -27.54 26.34 7.53
CA GLY A 271 -27.58 27.38 8.55
C GLY A 271 -27.67 28.75 7.93
N PRO A 272 -27.89 29.82 8.74
CA PRO A 272 -27.97 31.20 8.26
C PRO A 272 -26.63 31.65 7.64
N GLU A 273 -25.51 31.10 8.11
CA GLU A 273 -24.19 31.33 7.56
C GLU A 273 -23.58 29.94 7.22
N PRO A 274 -23.65 29.51 5.95
CA PRO A 274 -23.10 28.22 5.56
C PRO A 274 -21.58 28.21 5.72
N VAL A 275 -21.08 27.14 6.35
CA VAL A 275 -19.64 26.91 6.50
C VAL A 275 -19.02 26.63 5.14
N MET A 276 -18.16 27.53 4.69
CA MET A 276 -17.42 27.34 3.44
C MET A 276 -16.01 26.86 3.73
N TRP A 277 -15.70 25.63 3.30
CA TRP A 277 -14.32 25.15 3.31
C TRP A 277 -13.63 25.49 1.99
N ARG A 278 -12.80 26.54 2.02
CA ARG A 278 -12.05 27.01 0.84
C ARG A 278 -10.86 26.08 0.57
N HIS A 279 -11.14 24.98 -0.10
CA HIS A 279 -10.17 23.98 -0.48
C HIS A 279 -10.57 23.32 -1.80
N GLY A 280 -9.57 22.99 -2.63
CA GLY A 280 -9.75 22.32 -3.90
C GLY A 280 -8.50 22.45 -4.77
N TYR A 281 -8.33 21.51 -5.68
CA TYR A 281 -7.26 21.52 -6.68
C TYR A 281 -7.87 21.71 -8.06
N THR A 282 -7.12 22.29 -8.98
CA THR A 282 -7.57 22.49 -10.39
C THR A 282 -8.06 21.19 -11.04
N TYR A 283 -7.40 20.07 -10.72
CA TYR A 283 -7.73 18.76 -11.28
C TYR A 283 -8.54 17.86 -10.34
N SER A 284 -9.09 18.39 -9.25
CA SER A 284 -10.04 17.64 -8.41
C SER A 284 -11.18 17.11 -9.26
N ALA A 285 -11.55 15.84 -9.04
CA ALA A 285 -12.65 15.17 -9.74
C ALA A 285 -12.50 15.15 -11.28
N HIS A 286 -11.28 15.00 -11.80
CA HIS A 286 -10.98 14.89 -13.22
C HIS A 286 -11.82 13.80 -13.89
N ALA A 287 -12.68 14.16 -14.85
CA ALA A 287 -13.71 13.27 -15.40
C ALA A 287 -13.14 11.97 -15.97
N THR A 288 -12.02 12.05 -16.71
CA THR A 288 -11.37 10.85 -17.28
C THR A 288 -10.79 9.98 -16.18
N ALA A 289 -10.18 10.55 -15.15
CA ALA A 289 -9.64 9.78 -14.03
C ALA A 289 -10.75 9.04 -13.27
N CYS A 290 -11.89 9.69 -13.05
CA CYS A 290 -13.06 9.07 -12.44
C CYS A 290 -13.63 7.92 -13.28
N ALA A 291 -13.69 8.07 -14.59
CA ALA A 291 -14.15 7.00 -15.50
C ALA A 291 -13.21 5.78 -15.48
N VAL A 292 -11.90 6.01 -15.46
CA VAL A 292 -10.90 4.92 -15.31
C VAL A 292 -11.00 4.25 -13.95
N ALA A 293 -11.21 5.01 -12.87
CA ALA A 293 -11.39 4.45 -11.54
C ALA A 293 -12.63 3.54 -11.46
N LEU A 294 -13.77 3.97 -12.05
CA LEU A 294 -14.97 3.13 -12.14
C LEU A 294 -14.68 1.82 -12.88
N ALA A 295 -14.04 1.89 -14.04
CA ALA A 295 -13.66 0.70 -14.81
C ALA A 295 -12.70 -0.20 -14.03
N ASN A 296 -11.74 0.38 -13.28
CA ASN A 296 -10.82 -0.38 -12.44
C ASN A 296 -11.53 -1.11 -11.28
N LEU A 297 -12.49 -0.45 -10.63
CA LEU A 297 -13.31 -1.09 -9.59
C LEU A 297 -14.14 -2.25 -10.17
N ASP A 298 -14.68 -2.09 -11.40
CA ASP A 298 -15.41 -3.17 -12.08
C ASP A 298 -14.50 -4.38 -12.39
N VAL A 299 -13.23 -4.14 -12.77
CA VAL A 299 -12.24 -5.21 -12.97
C VAL A 299 -11.96 -5.94 -11.65
N LEU A 300 -11.68 -5.21 -10.57
CA LEU A 300 -11.39 -5.79 -9.25
C LEU A 300 -12.52 -6.71 -8.79
N GLU A 301 -13.78 -6.28 -8.96
CA GLU A 301 -14.96 -7.05 -8.56
C GLU A 301 -15.23 -8.23 -9.50
N ARG A 302 -15.29 -7.98 -10.80
CA ARG A 302 -15.62 -8.99 -11.82
C ARG A 302 -14.64 -10.17 -11.83
N GLU A 303 -13.36 -9.89 -11.63
CA GLU A 303 -12.32 -10.92 -11.61
C GLU A 303 -12.02 -11.46 -10.19
N GLY A 304 -12.74 -10.98 -9.16
CA GLY A 304 -12.56 -11.42 -7.79
C GLY A 304 -11.15 -11.21 -7.23
N LEU A 305 -10.46 -10.15 -7.72
CA LEU A 305 -9.03 -9.96 -7.45
C LEU A 305 -8.74 -9.70 -5.96
N VAL A 306 -9.66 -9.05 -5.24
CA VAL A 306 -9.50 -8.82 -3.79
C VAL A 306 -9.52 -10.15 -3.04
N ALA A 307 -10.46 -11.03 -3.33
CA ALA A 307 -10.53 -12.36 -2.71
C ALA A 307 -9.31 -13.23 -3.08
N ARG A 308 -8.77 -13.06 -4.30
CA ARG A 308 -7.55 -13.77 -4.74
C ARG A 308 -6.34 -13.41 -3.89
N VAL A 309 -6.23 -12.17 -3.38
CA VAL A 309 -5.12 -11.74 -2.51
C VAL A 309 -5.05 -12.59 -1.24
N ASP A 310 -6.16 -13.07 -0.72
CA ASP A 310 -6.17 -13.94 0.47
C ASP A 310 -5.42 -15.26 0.23
N LEU A 311 -5.55 -15.86 -0.95
CA LEU A 311 -4.75 -17.02 -1.34
C LEU A 311 -3.29 -16.63 -1.61
N LEU A 312 -3.07 -15.59 -2.39
CA LEU A 312 -1.73 -15.18 -2.84
C LEU A 312 -0.83 -14.74 -1.67
N GLN A 313 -1.37 -14.14 -0.59
CA GLN A 313 -0.58 -13.76 0.59
C GLN A 313 0.09 -14.96 1.24
N HIS A 314 -0.58 -16.11 1.31
CA HIS A 314 -0.03 -17.35 1.87
C HIS A 314 1.02 -17.97 0.96
N GLN A 315 0.77 -17.99 -0.34
CA GLN A 315 1.74 -18.48 -1.33
C GLN A 315 3.01 -17.63 -1.35
N LEU A 316 2.86 -16.30 -1.31
CA LEU A 316 3.99 -15.37 -1.23
C LEU A 316 4.80 -15.56 0.06
N ALA A 317 4.12 -15.68 1.21
CA ALA A 317 4.78 -15.93 2.48
C ALA A 317 5.56 -17.26 2.44
N ALA A 318 4.95 -18.33 1.94
CA ALA A 318 5.61 -19.64 1.82
C ALA A 318 6.85 -19.59 0.89
N ALA A 319 6.78 -18.83 -0.21
CA ALA A 319 7.91 -18.67 -1.13
C ALA A 319 9.07 -17.85 -0.54
N LEU A 320 8.77 -16.89 0.33
CA LEU A 320 9.78 -15.99 0.90
C LEU A 320 10.34 -16.47 2.24
N GLN A 321 9.57 -17.19 3.05
CA GLN A 321 9.98 -17.63 4.39
C GLN A 321 11.33 -18.40 4.41
N PRO A 322 11.67 -19.27 3.45
CA PRO A 322 12.97 -19.93 3.42
C PRO A 322 14.17 -18.98 3.31
N LEU A 323 13.96 -17.74 2.87
CA LEU A 323 15.02 -16.74 2.78
C LEU A 323 15.54 -16.29 4.14
N ALA A 324 14.76 -16.44 5.22
CA ALA A 324 15.19 -16.17 6.59
C ALA A 324 16.37 -17.04 7.06
N THR A 325 16.68 -18.12 6.34
CA THR A 325 17.82 -19.00 6.66
C THR A 325 19.17 -18.49 6.15
N TYR A 326 19.19 -17.39 5.37
CA TYR A 326 20.45 -16.80 4.94
C TYR A 326 21.04 -15.89 6.00
N ASP A 327 22.34 -15.96 6.22
CA ASP A 327 23.09 -15.24 7.28
C ASP A 327 22.99 -13.71 7.16
N VAL A 328 22.72 -13.19 5.96
CA VAL A 328 22.57 -11.75 5.68
C VAL A 328 21.14 -11.25 5.87
N VAL A 329 20.15 -12.14 6.07
CA VAL A 329 18.74 -11.80 6.26
C VAL A 329 18.42 -11.73 7.75
N SER A 330 17.91 -10.58 8.20
CA SER A 330 17.47 -10.40 9.58
C SER A 330 16.02 -10.83 9.79
N GLU A 331 15.17 -10.57 8.79
CA GLU A 331 13.73 -10.82 8.92
C GLU A 331 13.07 -10.95 7.53
N VAL A 332 12.04 -11.80 7.44
CA VAL A 332 11.10 -11.87 6.32
C VAL A 332 9.73 -11.48 6.83
N ARG A 333 9.23 -10.34 6.40
CA ARG A 333 7.88 -9.85 6.70
C ARG A 333 6.97 -10.17 5.55
N ALA A 334 5.98 -11.04 5.77
CA ALA A 334 5.01 -11.49 4.76
C ALA A 334 3.77 -12.08 5.45
N GLY A 335 2.70 -12.34 4.69
CA GLY A 335 1.49 -13.02 5.19
C GLY A 335 0.33 -12.08 5.53
N VAL A 336 0.47 -10.77 5.32
CA VAL A 336 -0.61 -9.80 5.46
C VAL A 336 -0.82 -9.07 4.13
N GLY A 337 -1.77 -9.53 3.35
CA GLY A 337 -2.00 -9.06 1.99
C GLY A 337 -0.83 -9.39 1.05
N LEU A 338 -0.78 -8.76 -0.12
CA LEU A 338 0.36 -8.83 -1.03
C LEU A 338 1.37 -7.71 -0.73
N LEU A 339 1.82 -7.68 0.52
CA LEU A 339 2.83 -6.77 1.06
C LEU A 339 3.87 -7.62 1.78
N ALA A 340 5.09 -7.66 1.24
CA ALA A 340 6.19 -8.37 1.86
C ALA A 340 7.50 -7.59 1.75
N ALA A 341 8.42 -7.88 2.67
CA ALA A 341 9.79 -7.38 2.64
C ALA A 341 10.77 -8.45 3.14
N VAL A 342 11.95 -8.46 2.55
CA VAL A 342 13.12 -9.22 3.05
C VAL A 342 14.11 -8.22 3.60
N ASP A 343 14.29 -8.21 4.92
CA ASP A 343 15.19 -7.27 5.58
C ASP A 343 16.56 -7.89 5.81
N TYR A 344 17.56 -7.05 5.89
CA TYR A 344 18.96 -7.46 5.99
C TYR A 344 19.52 -7.09 7.35
N THR A 345 20.53 -7.87 7.79
CA THR A 345 21.27 -7.52 8.99
C THR A 345 21.97 -6.16 8.86
N PRO A 346 22.24 -5.43 9.96
CA PRO A 346 22.97 -4.17 9.91
C PRO A 346 24.33 -4.29 9.19
N GLU A 347 25.03 -5.40 9.41
CA GLU A 347 26.34 -5.70 8.80
C GLU A 347 26.19 -5.87 7.28
N ALA A 348 25.18 -6.60 6.83
CA ALA A 348 24.88 -6.77 5.42
C ALA A 348 24.53 -5.44 4.73
N LYS A 349 23.75 -4.58 5.39
CA LYS A 349 23.45 -3.23 4.92
C LYS A 349 24.72 -2.38 4.79
N ALA A 350 25.57 -2.41 5.80
CA ALA A 350 26.80 -1.63 5.85
C ALA A 350 27.79 -1.96 4.72
N VAL A 351 27.82 -3.23 4.28
CA VAL A 351 28.71 -3.66 3.17
C VAL A 351 27.98 -3.71 1.81
N GLY A 352 26.79 -3.14 1.71
CA GLY A 352 26.07 -2.92 0.44
C GLY A 352 25.42 -4.18 -0.16
N VAL A 353 25.08 -5.21 0.65
CA VAL A 353 24.33 -6.39 0.19
C VAL A 353 23.03 -6.02 -0.49
N PRO A 354 22.17 -5.09 0.05
CA PRO A 354 20.91 -4.73 -0.57
C PRO A 354 21.04 -4.25 -2.03
N ALA A 355 22.07 -3.47 -2.34
CA ALA A 355 22.31 -2.98 -3.68
C ALA A 355 22.74 -4.11 -4.64
N ARG A 356 23.60 -5.04 -4.17
CA ARG A 356 24.01 -6.21 -4.97
C ARG A 356 22.87 -7.17 -5.25
N VAL A 357 21.99 -7.41 -4.26
CA VAL A 357 20.79 -8.24 -4.45
C VAL A 357 19.87 -7.62 -5.48
N LEU A 358 19.65 -6.31 -5.40
CA LEU A 358 18.81 -5.59 -6.36
C LEU A 358 19.36 -5.68 -7.80
N ALA A 359 20.68 -5.55 -7.97
CA ALA A 359 21.35 -5.73 -9.26
C ALA A 359 21.18 -7.19 -9.77
N GLY A 360 21.42 -8.17 -8.91
CA GLY A 360 21.24 -9.60 -9.25
C GLY A 360 19.81 -9.96 -9.62
N LEU A 361 18.82 -9.37 -8.99
CA LEU A 361 17.40 -9.53 -9.35
C LEU A 361 17.11 -9.00 -10.76
N ARG A 362 17.64 -7.81 -11.07
CA ARG A 362 17.48 -7.21 -12.39
C ARG A 362 18.09 -8.08 -13.50
N GLU A 363 19.24 -8.68 -13.25
CA GLU A 363 19.88 -9.64 -14.16
C GLU A 363 19.01 -10.92 -14.37
N ARG A 364 18.22 -11.29 -13.37
CA ARG A 364 17.29 -12.44 -13.39
C ARG A 364 15.88 -12.10 -13.86
N GLY A 365 15.69 -10.91 -14.43
CA GLY A 365 14.40 -10.49 -14.95
C GLY A 365 13.36 -10.16 -13.87
N VAL A 366 13.78 -9.66 -12.71
CA VAL A 366 12.88 -9.18 -11.65
C VAL A 366 13.18 -7.72 -11.33
N LEU A 367 12.14 -6.89 -11.34
CA LEU A 367 12.22 -5.50 -10.92
C LEU A 367 11.54 -5.29 -9.56
N THR A 368 12.30 -4.71 -8.66
CA THR A 368 11.84 -4.23 -7.36
C THR A 368 12.77 -3.13 -6.84
N ARG A 369 12.65 -2.78 -5.58
CA ARG A 369 13.48 -1.74 -4.94
C ARG A 369 13.75 -2.04 -3.47
N ASN A 370 14.69 -1.33 -2.89
CA ASN A 370 14.85 -1.27 -1.44
C ASN A 370 13.97 -0.16 -0.84
N LEU A 371 13.37 -0.46 0.30
CA LEU A 371 12.56 0.46 1.11
C LEU A 371 13.44 1.41 1.94
N ALA A 372 12.84 2.36 2.65
CA ALA A 372 13.56 3.30 3.51
C ALA A 372 14.37 2.59 4.62
N SER A 373 13.88 1.47 5.14
CA SER A 373 14.60 0.61 6.09
C SER A 373 15.81 -0.11 5.48
N GLY A 374 15.96 -0.09 4.16
CA GLY A 374 16.93 -0.89 3.41
C GLY A 374 16.41 -2.28 3.01
N ALA A 375 15.25 -2.70 3.48
CA ALA A 375 14.64 -3.99 3.14
C ALA A 375 14.21 -4.06 1.66
N LEU A 376 14.30 -5.24 1.05
CA LEU A 376 13.81 -5.51 -0.29
C LEU A 376 12.28 -5.57 -0.29
N GLN A 377 11.61 -4.76 -1.11
CA GLN A 377 10.17 -4.81 -1.31
C GLN A 377 9.77 -6.01 -2.16
N VAL A 378 8.69 -6.73 -1.77
CA VAL A 378 8.04 -7.74 -2.61
C VAL A 378 6.52 -7.55 -2.50
N SER A 379 5.93 -6.91 -3.49
CA SER A 379 4.51 -6.51 -3.47
C SER A 379 3.93 -6.53 -4.89
N PRO A 380 3.82 -7.70 -5.52
CA PRO A 380 3.42 -7.84 -6.93
C PRO A 380 1.96 -7.46 -7.17
N SER A 381 1.55 -7.41 -8.44
CA SER A 381 0.15 -7.25 -8.83
C SER A 381 -0.71 -8.46 -8.44
N PHE A 382 -2.05 -8.30 -8.35
CA PHE A 382 -2.97 -9.38 -7.96
C PHE A 382 -3.17 -10.42 -9.05
N VAL A 383 -2.69 -10.13 -10.26
CA VAL A 383 -2.76 -11.06 -11.40
C VAL A 383 -1.52 -11.96 -11.51
N ILE A 384 -0.56 -11.82 -10.58
CA ILE A 384 0.59 -12.74 -10.50
C ILE A 384 0.12 -14.18 -10.33
N ASP A 385 0.80 -15.12 -10.94
CA ASP A 385 0.50 -16.54 -10.78
C ASP A 385 1.45 -17.25 -9.80
N GLU A 386 1.17 -18.51 -9.51
CA GLU A 386 1.96 -19.34 -8.59
C GLU A 386 3.38 -19.58 -9.08
N ALA A 387 3.56 -19.76 -10.41
CA ALA A 387 4.88 -19.96 -11.01
C ALA A 387 5.76 -18.72 -10.88
N ASP A 388 5.15 -17.53 -11.04
CA ASP A 388 5.80 -16.23 -10.84
C ASP A 388 6.17 -16.00 -9.37
N ILE A 389 5.31 -16.38 -8.43
CA ILE A 389 5.62 -16.31 -6.98
C ILE A 389 6.80 -17.22 -6.64
N ALA A 390 6.82 -18.44 -7.17
CA ALA A 390 7.94 -19.36 -7.00
C ALA A 390 9.22 -18.83 -7.65
N LEU A 391 9.11 -18.18 -8.82
CA LEU A 391 10.24 -17.50 -9.47
C LEU A 391 10.80 -16.38 -8.57
N LEU A 392 9.96 -15.57 -7.95
CA LEU A 392 10.40 -14.50 -7.00
C LEU A 392 11.24 -15.08 -5.86
N GLY A 393 10.76 -16.12 -5.19
CA GLY A 393 11.49 -16.76 -4.09
C GLY A 393 12.87 -17.27 -4.54
N ARG A 394 12.92 -17.99 -5.69
CA ARG A 394 14.18 -18.49 -6.26
C ARG A 394 15.13 -17.36 -6.66
N ALA A 395 14.64 -16.36 -7.41
CA ALA A 395 15.47 -15.26 -7.90
C ALA A 395 16.07 -14.42 -6.75
N ILE A 396 15.31 -14.22 -5.67
CA ILE A 396 15.82 -13.53 -4.47
C ILE A 396 16.90 -14.39 -3.81
N GLY A 397 16.65 -15.69 -3.59
CA GLY A 397 17.62 -16.61 -2.99
C GLY A 397 18.93 -16.70 -3.78
N GLU A 398 18.87 -16.82 -5.10
CA GLU A 398 20.04 -16.82 -5.98
C GLU A 398 20.79 -15.47 -5.95
N SER A 399 20.06 -14.36 -5.87
CA SER A 399 20.65 -13.03 -5.78
C SER A 399 21.33 -12.80 -4.44
N LEU A 400 20.79 -13.36 -3.34
CA LEU A 400 21.44 -13.39 -2.02
C LEU A 400 22.77 -14.15 -2.08
N VAL A 401 22.78 -15.35 -2.67
CA VAL A 401 24.02 -16.14 -2.83
C VAL A 401 25.04 -15.40 -3.70
N ALA A 402 24.62 -14.81 -4.80
CA ALA A 402 25.50 -14.02 -5.68
C ALA A 402 26.05 -12.76 -4.96
N ALA A 403 25.31 -12.23 -3.98
CA ALA A 403 25.75 -11.12 -3.14
C ALA A 403 26.68 -11.54 -1.99
N GLY A 404 27.01 -12.85 -1.87
CA GLY A 404 27.89 -13.40 -0.86
C GLY A 404 27.22 -13.97 0.37
N ALA A 405 25.89 -14.14 0.37
CA ALA A 405 25.16 -14.78 1.46
C ALA A 405 25.48 -16.27 1.54
N VAL A 406 25.56 -16.78 2.76
CA VAL A 406 25.72 -18.22 3.03
C VAL A 406 24.43 -18.75 3.65
N ARG A 407 23.93 -19.86 3.15
CA ARG A 407 22.84 -20.58 3.82
C ARG A 407 23.46 -21.39 4.96
N PRO A 408 23.00 -21.25 6.21
CA PRO A 408 23.44 -22.12 7.28
C PRO A 408 23.22 -23.58 6.84
N ARG A 409 24.23 -24.44 7.01
CA ARG A 409 24.00 -25.88 6.89
C ARG A 409 23.01 -26.25 7.99
N VAL A 410 21.86 -26.80 7.62
CA VAL A 410 20.93 -27.42 8.57
C VAL A 410 21.76 -28.47 9.32
N PRO A 411 21.83 -28.43 10.68
CA PRO A 411 22.54 -29.46 11.44
C PRO A 411 22.04 -30.83 11.01
N ALA A 412 22.93 -31.78 10.85
CA ALA A 412 22.56 -33.15 10.40
C ALA A 412 21.50 -33.82 11.31
N SER A 413 21.30 -33.29 12.53
CA SER A 413 20.25 -33.71 13.47
C SER A 413 18.83 -33.25 13.10
N GLU A 414 18.65 -32.28 12.18
CA GLU A 414 17.35 -31.79 11.70
C GLU A 414 17.01 -32.32 10.29
N LEU A 415 17.93 -33.01 9.64
CA LEU A 415 17.62 -33.80 8.47
C LEU A 415 16.82 -35.02 8.96
N LEU A 416 15.61 -35.22 8.44
CA LEU A 416 14.89 -36.47 8.62
C LEU A 416 15.87 -37.62 8.37
N PRO A 417 15.87 -38.68 9.21
CA PRO A 417 16.80 -39.77 9.03
C PRO A 417 16.73 -40.27 7.57
N ASP A 418 17.90 -40.36 6.96
CA ASP A 418 18.07 -40.89 5.62
C ASP A 418 17.40 -42.27 5.58
N ILE A 419 16.26 -42.40 4.91
CA ILE A 419 15.61 -43.68 4.65
C ILE A 419 16.43 -44.36 3.53
N THR A 420 17.70 -44.60 3.83
CA THR A 420 18.56 -45.48 3.03
C THR A 420 19.09 -46.56 3.95
N SER A 421 18.22 -47.43 4.37
CA SER A 421 18.62 -48.79 4.74
C SER A 421 17.76 -49.75 3.94
N ASP A 422 18.42 -50.51 3.10
CA ASP A 422 17.93 -51.69 2.43
C ASP A 422 16.93 -52.50 3.26
N GLU A 423 15.66 -52.33 3.00
CA GLU A 423 14.63 -53.36 3.16
C GLU A 423 13.59 -53.15 2.08
N GLY A 424 13.56 -54.07 1.12
CA GLY A 424 12.52 -54.45 0.21
C GLY A 424 11.64 -53.31 -0.39
N VAL A 425 12.02 -52.84 -1.56
CA VAL A 425 11.11 -52.06 -2.43
C VAL A 425 10.04 -53.04 -2.91
N ASP A 426 8.92 -53.13 -2.20
CA ASP A 426 7.68 -53.57 -2.81
C ASP A 426 7.16 -52.42 -3.69
N SER A 427 7.05 -52.72 -4.97
CA SER A 427 6.58 -51.82 -6.01
C SER A 427 5.24 -51.22 -5.65
N TYR A 428 5.23 -49.95 -5.27
CA TYR A 428 4.01 -49.16 -5.21
C TYR A 428 3.48 -48.97 -6.65
N ASP A 429 2.34 -49.63 -6.93
CA ASP A 429 1.63 -49.58 -8.19
C ASP A 429 1.03 -48.16 -8.39
N ASP A 430 1.58 -47.42 -9.36
CA ASP A 430 1.15 -46.08 -9.80
C ASP A 430 -0.37 -45.97 -10.16
N ARG A 431 -1.06 -47.14 -10.24
CA ARG A 431 -2.51 -47.21 -10.54
C ARG A 431 -3.38 -46.67 -9.42
N HIS A 432 -2.92 -46.66 -8.16
CA HIS A 432 -3.74 -46.20 -7.04
C HIS A 432 -3.85 -44.66 -6.95
N TYR A 433 -2.92 -43.92 -7.59
CA TYR A 433 -2.93 -42.46 -7.63
C TYR A 433 -3.83 -41.90 -8.75
N LEU A 434 -4.16 -42.69 -9.76
CA LEU A 434 -5.02 -42.26 -10.87
C LEU A 434 -6.52 -42.43 -10.60
N GLU A 435 -6.91 -43.23 -9.62
CA GLU A 435 -8.32 -43.50 -9.28
C GLU A 435 -8.93 -42.50 -8.30
N GLN A 436 -8.14 -41.57 -7.70
CA GLN A 436 -8.62 -40.59 -6.75
C GLN A 436 -8.68 -39.14 -7.31
N ARG A 437 -8.62 -38.93 -8.61
CA ARG A 437 -8.92 -37.62 -9.19
C ARG A 437 -10.42 -37.38 -9.20
N PRO A 438 -10.92 -36.28 -8.57
CA PRO A 438 -12.30 -35.89 -8.77
C PRO A 438 -12.56 -35.53 -10.23
N PRO A 439 -13.77 -35.81 -10.77
CA PRO A 439 -14.10 -35.51 -12.14
C PRO A 439 -14.09 -33.98 -12.36
N HIS A 440 -13.52 -33.59 -13.49
CA HIS A 440 -13.51 -32.22 -13.96
C HIS A 440 -14.94 -31.68 -14.13
N TYR A 441 -15.22 -30.55 -13.52
CA TYR A 441 -16.19 -29.58 -13.97
C TYR A 441 -15.52 -28.21 -14.05
#